data_750471c6a9b67801c1437217f74f5c81
#
_entry.id   750471c6a9b67801c1437217f74f5c81
#
_cell.length_a   1.000
_cell.length_b   1.000
_cell.length_c   1.000
_cell.angle_alpha   90.00
_cell.angle_beta   90.00
_cell.angle_gamma   90.00
#
_symmetry.space_group_name_H-M   'P 1'
#
loop_
_entity.id
_entity.type
_entity.pdbx_description
1 polymer ?
#
loop_
_entity_poly.entity_id
_entity_poly.type
_entity_poly.pdbx_seq_one_letter_code
_entity_poly.pdbx_strand_id
1 'polypeptide(L)'
;MAIIVNSDLNMSKGKIVAQTGHAMVEATIKAYTQTTNFYKWQTEGETIIAVKANLKTLQTVCEIAERKDIHSGYVVDAGRTEVAPGSITVGYVGPDRSDKIDKLVGQLKLL
;
A
#
# COMPACT_ATOMS: atom_id res chain seq x y z
N MET A 1 -4.04 0.46 7.98
CA MET A 1 -3.15 0.37 6.79
C MET A 1 -3.99 0.30 5.53
N ALA A 2 -3.56 0.95 4.48
CA ALA A 2 -4.22 0.86 3.17
C ALA A 2 -3.27 0.30 2.13
N ILE A 3 -3.79 -0.58 1.29
CA ILE A 3 -3.11 -1.10 0.10
C ILE A 3 -3.78 -0.46 -1.12
N ILE A 4 -2.98 0.08 -2.02
CA ILE A 4 -3.46 0.77 -3.22
C ILE A 4 -2.98 0.00 -4.44
N VAL A 5 -3.92 -0.64 -5.13
CA VAL A 5 -3.60 -1.42 -6.34
C VAL A 5 -3.60 -0.50 -7.55
N ASN A 6 -2.55 -0.61 -8.37
CA ASN A 6 -2.44 0.16 -9.61
C ASN A 6 -3.43 -0.35 -10.65
N SER A 7 -4.49 0.41 -10.87
CA SER A 7 -5.55 0.05 -11.81
C SER A 7 -5.18 0.28 -13.28
N ASP A 8 -4.05 0.92 -13.56
CA ASP A 8 -3.55 1.04 -14.94
C ASP A 8 -3.01 -0.29 -15.47
N LEU A 9 -2.69 -1.23 -14.57
CA LEU A 9 -2.21 -2.55 -14.94
C LEU A 9 -3.37 -3.55 -14.93
N ASN A 10 -3.42 -4.39 -15.96
CA ASN A 10 -4.44 -5.43 -16.04
C ASN A 10 -3.92 -6.72 -15.40
N MET A 11 -3.87 -6.73 -14.07
CA MET A 11 -3.34 -7.87 -13.33
C MET A 11 -4.44 -8.88 -12.99
N SER A 12 -4.12 -10.17 -13.06
CA SER A 12 -4.97 -11.23 -12.57
C SER A 12 -5.15 -11.15 -11.05
N LYS A 13 -6.17 -11.83 -10.53
CA LYS A 13 -6.40 -11.91 -9.09
C LYS A 13 -5.19 -12.47 -8.36
N GLY A 14 -4.58 -13.53 -8.90
CA GLY A 14 -3.39 -14.13 -8.30
C GLY A 14 -2.21 -13.17 -8.24
N LYS A 15 -1.99 -12.40 -9.31
CA LYS A 15 -0.94 -11.38 -9.34
C LYS A 15 -1.19 -10.30 -8.30
N ILE A 16 -2.44 -9.81 -8.19
CA ILE A 16 -2.81 -8.80 -7.19
C ILE A 16 -2.56 -9.32 -5.77
N VAL A 17 -2.96 -10.56 -5.49
CA VAL A 17 -2.75 -11.17 -4.17
C VAL A 17 -1.27 -11.26 -3.84
N ALA A 18 -0.44 -11.72 -4.78
CA ALA A 18 1.00 -11.84 -4.57
C ALA A 18 1.66 -10.49 -4.33
N GLN A 19 1.32 -9.49 -5.15
CA GLN A 19 1.89 -8.15 -5.01
C GLN A 19 1.43 -7.46 -3.72
N THR A 20 0.18 -7.66 -3.33
CA THR A 20 -0.33 -7.20 -2.04
C THR A 20 0.40 -7.86 -0.88
N GLY A 21 0.69 -9.16 -1.00
CA GLY A 21 1.50 -9.89 -0.01
C GLY A 21 2.88 -9.26 0.16
N HIS A 22 3.56 -8.92 -0.93
CA HIS A 22 4.84 -8.22 -0.86
C HIS A 22 4.73 -6.87 -0.17
N ALA A 23 3.69 -6.10 -0.48
CA ALA A 23 3.43 -4.82 0.16
C ALA A 23 3.24 -4.97 1.68
N MET A 24 2.48 -5.97 2.10
CA MET A 24 2.22 -6.23 3.52
C MET A 24 3.48 -6.61 4.26
N VAL A 25 4.31 -7.46 3.69
CA VAL A 25 5.57 -7.86 4.30
C VAL A 25 6.49 -6.65 4.46
N GLU A 26 6.65 -5.87 3.40
CA GLU A 26 7.52 -4.69 3.42
C GLU A 26 7.04 -3.65 4.44
N ALA A 27 5.75 -3.33 4.42
CA ALA A 27 5.15 -2.36 5.33
C ALA A 27 5.30 -2.79 6.79
N THR A 28 5.08 -4.07 7.06
CA THR A 28 5.16 -4.63 8.41
C THR A 28 6.60 -4.58 8.95
N ILE A 29 7.57 -4.98 8.13
CA ILE A 29 8.98 -4.94 8.54
C ILE A 29 9.42 -3.52 8.86
N LYS A 30 9.10 -2.56 7.99
CA LYS A 30 9.42 -1.15 8.22
C LYS A 30 8.76 -0.62 9.48
N ALA A 31 7.46 -0.88 9.66
CA ALA A 31 6.71 -0.40 10.82
C ALA A 31 7.26 -0.99 12.12
N TYR A 32 7.55 -2.27 12.14
CA TYR A 32 8.10 -2.96 13.31
C TYR A 32 9.41 -2.32 13.80
N THR A 33 10.26 -1.89 12.87
CA THR A 33 11.60 -1.36 13.21
C THR A 33 11.62 0.16 13.40
N GLN A 34 10.63 0.89 12.94
CA GLN A 34 10.72 2.35 12.81
C GLN A 34 9.58 3.13 13.47
N THR A 35 8.54 2.47 13.98
CA THR A 35 7.39 3.19 14.53
C THR A 35 6.76 2.48 15.71
N THR A 36 6.18 3.26 16.63
CA THR A 36 5.39 2.75 17.75
C THR A 36 3.97 2.36 17.32
N ASN A 37 3.51 2.80 16.15
CA ASN A 37 2.17 2.52 15.65
C ASN A 37 1.96 1.05 15.29
N PHE A 38 3.03 0.29 15.07
CA PHE A 38 2.95 -1.12 14.71
C PHE A 38 2.20 -1.94 15.75
N TYR A 39 2.60 -1.86 17.01
CA TYR A 39 1.98 -2.65 18.07
C TYR A 39 0.52 -2.28 18.29
N LYS A 40 0.22 -1.00 18.24
CA LYS A 40 -1.15 -0.53 18.37
C LYS A 40 -2.04 -1.08 17.25
N TRP A 41 -1.58 -0.99 16.01
CA TRP A 41 -2.28 -1.51 14.87
C TRP A 41 -2.48 -3.03 14.98
N GLN A 42 -1.42 -3.76 15.36
CA GLN A 42 -1.46 -5.21 15.51
C GLN A 42 -2.47 -5.64 16.58
N THR A 43 -2.44 -5.00 17.75
CA THR A 43 -3.32 -5.36 18.87
C THR A 43 -4.76 -4.95 18.62
N GLU A 44 -5.03 -3.97 17.77
CA GLU A 44 -6.37 -3.50 17.43
C GLU A 44 -7.00 -4.24 16.23
N GLY A 45 -6.39 -5.35 15.79
CA GLY A 45 -6.99 -6.22 14.79
C GLY A 45 -6.38 -6.13 13.39
N GLU A 46 -5.26 -5.45 13.21
CA GLU A 46 -4.53 -5.38 11.94
C GLU A 46 -5.42 -4.90 10.77
N THR A 47 -6.22 -3.88 10.98
CA THR A 47 -7.15 -3.38 9.97
C THR A 47 -6.43 -3.01 8.68
N ILE A 48 -6.89 -3.58 7.58
CA ILE A 48 -6.35 -3.35 6.25
C ILE A 48 -7.50 -3.04 5.31
N ILE A 49 -7.37 -1.99 4.52
CA ILE A 49 -8.30 -1.71 3.43
C ILE A 49 -7.56 -1.78 2.09
N ALA A 50 -8.23 -2.32 1.09
CA ALA A 50 -7.70 -2.42 -0.26
C ALA A 50 -8.49 -1.51 -1.18
N VAL A 51 -7.80 -0.57 -1.80
CA VAL A 51 -8.36 0.40 -2.74
C VAL A 51 -7.63 0.32 -4.06
N LYS A 52 -8.17 0.97 -5.08
CA LYS A 52 -7.53 1.05 -6.40
C LYS A 52 -7.39 2.50 -6.84
N ALA A 53 -6.35 2.76 -7.60
CA ALA A 53 -6.09 4.06 -8.19
C ALA A 53 -5.19 3.90 -9.41
N ASN A 54 -5.21 4.88 -10.31
CA ASN A 54 -4.21 4.92 -11.38
C ASN A 54 -2.83 5.21 -10.79
N LEU A 55 -1.79 4.98 -11.57
CA LEU A 55 -0.41 5.13 -11.10
C LEU A 55 -0.14 6.54 -10.56
N LYS A 56 -0.59 7.57 -11.25
CA LYS A 56 -0.36 8.95 -10.84
C LYS A 56 -0.96 9.23 -9.45
N THR A 57 -2.19 8.82 -9.24
CA THR A 57 -2.88 9.00 -7.95
C THR A 57 -2.20 8.19 -6.86
N LEU A 58 -1.84 6.94 -7.14
CA LEU A 58 -1.12 6.08 -6.21
C LEU A 58 0.19 6.75 -5.75
N GLN A 59 0.98 7.23 -6.68
CA GLN A 59 2.24 7.91 -6.37
C GLN A 59 2.00 9.19 -5.57
N THR A 60 1.00 9.98 -5.92
CA THR A 60 0.67 11.22 -5.20
C THR A 60 0.30 10.93 -3.75
N VAL A 61 -0.54 9.91 -3.52
CA VAL A 61 -0.96 9.53 -2.16
C VAL A 61 0.25 9.11 -1.32
N CYS A 62 1.13 8.28 -1.88
CA CYS A 62 2.32 7.83 -1.16
C CYS A 62 3.30 8.97 -0.88
N GLU A 63 3.46 9.92 -1.80
CA GLU A 63 4.30 11.10 -1.59
C GLU A 63 3.75 11.99 -0.49
N ILE A 64 2.44 12.19 -0.45
CA ILE A 64 1.80 12.96 0.61
C ILE A 64 1.99 12.26 1.97
N ALA A 65 1.82 10.93 2.00
CA ALA A 65 2.04 10.15 3.21
C ALA A 65 3.46 10.32 3.74
N GLU A 66 4.46 10.23 2.85
CA GLU A 66 5.86 10.41 3.23
C GLU A 66 6.11 11.79 3.84
N ARG A 67 5.56 12.84 3.23
CA ARG A 67 5.70 14.22 3.76
C ARG A 67 5.04 14.40 5.12
N LYS A 68 4.08 13.55 5.48
CA LYS A 68 3.37 13.57 6.76
C LYS A 68 3.92 12.56 7.76
N ASP A 69 5.08 11.97 7.48
CA ASP A 69 5.69 10.93 8.30
C ASP A 69 4.78 9.70 8.52
N ILE A 70 3.98 9.38 7.53
CA ILE A 70 3.19 8.16 7.50
C ILE A 70 3.94 7.15 6.64
N HIS A 71 4.16 5.94 7.16
CA HIS A 71 4.83 4.89 6.41
C HIS A 71 4.16 4.67 5.05
N SER A 72 4.97 4.60 4.00
CA SER A 72 4.50 4.37 2.66
C SER A 72 5.60 3.75 1.82
N GLY A 73 5.20 3.13 0.72
CA GLY A 73 6.15 2.56 -0.23
C GLY A 73 5.43 1.95 -1.42
N TYR A 74 6.22 1.47 -2.35
CA TYR A 74 5.75 0.82 -3.57
C TYR A 74 6.31 -0.58 -3.69
N VAL A 75 5.54 -1.46 -4.31
CA VAL A 75 6.02 -2.75 -4.78
C VAL A 75 6.33 -2.63 -6.27
N VAL A 76 7.56 -2.93 -6.64
CA VAL A 76 8.03 -2.92 -8.03
C VAL A 76 8.15 -4.35 -8.51
N ASP A 77 7.53 -4.65 -9.64
CA ASP A 77 7.58 -6.01 -10.20
C ASP A 77 8.93 -6.30 -10.84
N ALA A 78 9.45 -7.51 -10.63
CA ALA A 78 10.70 -7.97 -11.25
C ALA A 78 10.53 -8.33 -12.74
N GLY A 79 9.29 -8.33 -13.26
CA GLY A 79 9.02 -8.63 -14.67
C GLY A 79 9.03 -10.11 -15.01
N ARG A 80 8.73 -10.96 -14.03
CA ARG A 80 8.72 -12.42 -14.22
C ARG A 80 7.37 -12.98 -14.64
N THR A 81 6.34 -12.14 -14.67
CA THR A 81 4.97 -12.56 -14.89
C THR A 81 4.25 -11.64 -15.90
N GLU A 82 3.07 -11.15 -15.54
CA GLU A 82 2.11 -10.48 -16.44
C GLU A 82 2.47 -9.05 -16.83
N VAL A 83 3.30 -8.37 -16.04
CA VAL A 83 3.57 -6.94 -16.23
C VAL A 83 5.03 -6.70 -16.59
N ALA A 84 5.29 -5.54 -17.21
CA ALA A 84 6.64 -5.16 -17.61
C ALA A 84 7.57 -5.02 -16.39
N PRO A 85 8.86 -5.35 -16.54
CA PRO A 85 9.84 -5.14 -15.47
C PRO A 85 9.85 -3.69 -14.99
N GLY A 86 9.91 -3.49 -13.69
CA GLY A 86 9.95 -2.16 -13.09
C GLY A 86 8.59 -1.51 -12.92
N SER A 87 7.50 -2.18 -13.28
CA SER A 87 6.14 -1.65 -13.06
C SER A 87 5.85 -1.55 -11.57
N ILE A 88 5.33 -0.41 -11.15
CA ILE A 88 4.78 -0.24 -9.80
C ILE A 88 3.41 -0.90 -9.79
N THR A 89 3.26 -1.96 -9.03
CA THR A 89 2.02 -2.76 -9.00
C THR A 89 1.08 -2.36 -7.89
N VAL A 90 1.64 -2.08 -6.71
CA VAL A 90 0.89 -1.79 -5.50
C VAL A 90 1.66 -0.75 -4.70
N GLY A 91 0.92 0.17 -4.07
CA GLY A 91 1.46 1.03 -3.03
C GLY A 91 0.86 0.68 -1.68
N TYR A 92 1.49 1.13 -0.61
CA TYR A 92 0.93 0.98 0.73
C TYR A 92 1.14 2.25 1.54
N VAL A 93 0.21 2.52 2.44
CA VAL A 93 0.32 3.59 3.44
C VAL A 93 -0.07 3.04 4.80
N GLY A 94 0.73 3.35 5.80
CA GLY A 94 0.58 2.84 7.16
C GLY A 94 1.46 1.61 7.44
N PRO A 95 1.24 0.97 8.61
CA PRO A 95 0.15 1.24 9.56
C PRO A 95 0.28 2.58 10.28
N ASP A 96 -0.84 3.24 10.50
CA ASP A 96 -0.94 4.48 11.24
C ASP A 96 -2.40 4.65 11.74
N ARG A 97 -2.69 5.76 12.39
CA ARG A 97 -4.05 6.05 12.87
C ARG A 97 -5.04 6.05 11.71
N SER A 98 -6.22 5.48 11.96
CA SER A 98 -7.28 5.38 10.96
C SER A 98 -7.67 6.73 10.36
N ASP A 99 -7.76 7.78 11.19
CA ASP A 99 -8.12 9.11 10.71
C ASP A 99 -7.09 9.67 9.73
N LYS A 100 -5.80 9.40 9.94
CA LYS A 100 -4.74 9.82 9.03
C LYS A 100 -4.79 9.06 7.71
N ILE A 101 -5.01 7.75 7.78
CA ILE A 101 -5.13 6.90 6.59
C ILE A 101 -6.35 7.31 5.76
N ASP A 102 -7.50 7.53 6.41
CA ASP A 102 -8.74 7.91 5.73
C ASP A 102 -8.61 9.22 4.96
N LYS A 103 -7.89 10.18 5.49
CA LYS A 103 -7.63 11.45 4.78
C LYS A 103 -6.86 11.26 3.48
N LEU A 104 -6.02 10.23 3.43
CA LEU A 104 -5.20 9.95 2.24
C LEU A 104 -5.96 9.15 1.19
N VAL A 105 -6.75 8.17 1.60
CA VAL A 105 -7.34 7.18 0.69
C VAL A 105 -8.86 7.14 0.68
N GLY A 106 -9.53 7.92 1.53
CA GLY A 106 -10.99 7.86 1.68
C GLY A 106 -11.78 8.16 0.41
N GLN A 107 -11.22 8.90 -0.53
CA GLN A 107 -11.85 9.21 -1.80
C GLN A 107 -11.62 8.13 -2.88
N LEU A 108 -10.74 7.16 -2.62
CA LEU A 108 -10.43 6.12 -3.58
C LEU A 108 -11.48 5.01 -3.53
N LYS A 109 -11.68 4.35 -4.65
CA LYS A 109 -12.64 3.24 -4.75
C LYS A 109 -12.05 1.98 -4.12
N LEU A 110 -12.90 1.22 -3.48
CA LEU A 110 -12.52 -0.11 -3.01
C LEU A 110 -12.16 -1.01 -4.19
N LEU A 111 -11.18 -1.86 -3.96
CA LEU A 111 -10.72 -2.81 -4.97
C LEU A 111 -11.81 -3.79 -5.39
#